data_52ff87eb62a8a0287ae8c7dacec1961d
#
_entry.id   52ff87eb62a8a0287ae8c7dacec1961d
#
_cell.length_a   1.000
_cell.length_b   1.000
_cell.length_c   1.000
_cell.angle_alpha   90.00
_cell.angle_beta   90.00
_cell.angle_gamma   90.00
#
_symmetry.space_group_name_H-M   'P 1'
#
loop_
_entity.id
_entity.type
_entity.pdbx_description
1 polymer ?
#
loop_
_entity_poly.entity_id
_entity_poly.type
_entity_poly.pdbx_seq_one_letter_code
_entity_poly.pdbx_strand_id
1 'polypeptide(L)'
;MDILSKKKFTEINSGKFGITKKIVRKIFKKSILNSTIKGKQLIHSFPINFYIDNKKITDKPIGQICEKFGISCFNLMVDRFCFEALDNCYKKKKISVKGFFDSGVASSISSLTNSEKNQGSVCIDIGSSSSKVVVYLKNKIVYVANIPIGGNDVTLDISKGLEISPESAELAKIIYGTLNLPFNEKIEIDLDSNEKKLISKNLLYGIIKPRYEEILEIIRDNLFDNLYARIGINSIVLTGGASKIFGLENLSEHIFNRKSRIGRIERPDSFFHNKPEFSTLLGLIELAKNYNKYDFATEYLNNKFLTIYDRVENWIEDSYA
;
A
#
# COMPACT_ATOMS: atom_id res chain seq x y z
N MET A 1 -9.44 1.54 9.47
CA MET A 1 -8.85 0.41 10.24
C MET A 1 -7.35 0.65 10.35
N ASP A 2 -6.85 0.78 11.58
CA ASP A 2 -5.42 1.05 11.78
C ASP A 2 -4.58 -0.17 11.49
N ILE A 3 -3.53 0.04 10.71
CA ILE A 3 -2.57 -0.99 10.33
C ILE A 3 -1.35 -0.88 11.25
N LEU A 4 -1.03 -1.97 11.92
CA LEU A 4 0.23 -2.12 12.63
C LEU A 4 1.18 -2.93 11.76
N SER A 5 2.28 -2.32 11.35
CA SER A 5 3.34 -3.01 10.63
C SER A 5 4.53 -3.28 11.55
N LYS A 6 5.07 -4.51 11.50
CA LYS A 6 6.21 -4.88 12.35
C LYS A 6 7.13 -5.86 11.65
N LYS A 7 8.42 -5.54 11.66
CA LYS A 7 9.45 -6.48 11.25
C LYS A 7 9.75 -7.46 12.36
N LYS A 8 9.78 -8.75 12.05
CA LYS A 8 10.10 -9.84 13.00
C LYS A 8 11.20 -10.73 12.43
N PHE A 9 12.19 -11.00 13.26
CA PHE A 9 13.22 -12.01 12.98
C PHE A 9 12.89 -13.31 13.70
N THR A 10 13.10 -14.44 13.05
CA THR A 10 12.92 -15.77 13.61
C THR A 10 14.05 -16.68 13.16
N GLU A 11 14.56 -17.50 14.04
CA GLU A 11 15.66 -18.43 13.78
C GLU A 11 15.31 -19.84 14.23
N ILE A 12 15.89 -20.82 13.54
CA ILE A 12 15.85 -22.24 13.89
C ILE A 12 17.24 -22.85 13.70
N ASN A 13 17.55 -23.88 14.50
CA ASN A 13 18.69 -24.74 14.22
C ASN A 13 18.34 -25.66 13.06
N SER A 14 19.11 -25.60 11.98
CA SER A 14 18.93 -26.43 10.80
C SER A 14 19.69 -27.78 10.88
N GLY A 15 20.59 -27.88 11.86
CA GLY A 15 21.51 -29.02 11.99
C GLY A 15 22.42 -29.09 10.75
N LYS A 16 23.61 -29.31 10.72
CA LYS A 16 24.61 -29.29 9.60
C LYS A 16 24.14 -29.91 8.27
N PHE A 17 22.83 -29.89 8.00
CA PHE A 17 22.21 -30.37 6.76
C PHE A 17 21.85 -29.21 5.86
N GLY A 18 21.76 -29.49 4.55
CA GLY A 18 21.34 -28.50 3.57
C GLY A 18 19.91 -27.99 3.83
N ILE A 19 19.70 -26.70 3.63
CA ILE A 19 18.39 -26.06 3.75
C ILE A 19 17.47 -26.64 2.65
N THR A 20 16.38 -27.26 3.07
CA THR A 20 15.34 -27.79 2.20
C THR A 20 14.10 -26.90 2.18
N LYS A 21 13.25 -27.05 1.15
CA LYS A 21 11.93 -26.39 1.11
C LYS A 21 11.16 -26.61 2.45
N LYS A 22 11.25 -27.81 3.03
CA LYS A 22 10.61 -28.14 4.32
C LYS A 22 11.13 -27.29 5.49
N ILE A 23 12.42 -27.00 5.51
CA ILE A 23 13.04 -26.17 6.55
C ILE A 23 12.60 -24.71 6.39
N VAL A 24 12.56 -24.19 5.15
CA VAL A 24 12.05 -22.83 4.86
C VAL A 24 10.59 -22.69 5.30
N ARG A 25 9.75 -23.65 4.99
CA ARG A 25 8.35 -23.68 5.45
C ARG A 25 8.23 -23.68 6.99
N LYS A 26 9.02 -24.52 7.64
CA LYS A 26 9.03 -24.62 9.12
C LYS A 26 9.37 -23.30 9.78
N ILE A 27 10.40 -22.61 9.31
CA ILE A 27 10.81 -21.32 9.89
C ILE A 27 9.76 -20.23 9.62
N PHE A 28 9.19 -20.19 8.40
CA PHE A 28 8.15 -19.23 8.06
C PHE A 28 6.91 -19.41 8.94
N LYS A 29 6.44 -20.66 9.15
CA LYS A 29 5.36 -21.00 10.06
C LYS A 29 5.67 -20.55 11.49
N LYS A 30 6.88 -20.79 11.98
CA LYS A 30 7.34 -20.33 13.30
C LYS A 30 7.34 -18.80 13.39
N SER A 31 7.74 -18.12 12.31
CA SER A 31 7.74 -16.64 12.25
C SER A 31 6.32 -16.07 12.37
N ILE A 32 5.35 -16.66 11.68
CA ILE A 32 3.93 -16.29 11.77
C ILE A 32 3.42 -16.46 13.20
N LEU A 33 3.64 -17.63 13.80
CA LEU A 33 3.23 -17.92 15.20
C LEU A 33 3.84 -16.94 16.20
N ASN A 34 5.12 -16.66 16.05
CA ASN A 34 5.82 -15.72 16.93
C ASN A 34 5.39 -14.26 16.73
N SER A 35 4.66 -13.96 15.64
CA SER A 35 4.23 -12.60 15.29
C SER A 35 2.86 -12.25 15.86
N THR A 36 2.16 -13.20 16.47
CA THR A 36 0.86 -12.96 17.09
C THR A 36 0.97 -11.93 18.23
N ILE A 37 0.13 -10.90 18.18
CA ILE A 37 -0.01 -9.87 19.21
C ILE A 37 -1.45 -9.93 19.73
N LYS A 38 -1.61 -9.89 21.05
CA LYS A 38 -2.95 -9.90 21.69
C LYS A 38 -3.79 -8.72 21.15
N GLY A 39 -5.02 -9.00 20.77
CA GLY A 39 -5.94 -7.98 20.21
C GLY A 39 -5.66 -7.60 18.76
N LYS A 40 -4.67 -8.19 18.10
CA LYS A 40 -4.38 -7.96 16.68
C LYS A 40 -4.56 -9.22 15.84
N GLN A 41 -5.01 -9.02 14.61
CA GLN A 41 -5.19 -10.04 13.60
C GLN A 41 -4.12 -9.87 12.54
N LEU A 42 -3.31 -10.90 12.29
CA LEU A 42 -2.35 -10.90 11.18
C LEU A 42 -3.09 -11.03 9.85
N ILE A 43 -2.85 -10.08 8.95
CA ILE A 43 -3.40 -10.07 7.57
C ILE A 43 -2.36 -10.61 6.60
N HIS A 44 -1.12 -10.08 6.65
CA HIS A 44 -0.03 -10.46 5.74
C HIS A 44 1.27 -10.67 6.49
N SER A 45 2.09 -11.59 5.97
CA SER A 45 3.47 -11.79 6.40
C SER A 45 4.36 -11.92 5.15
N PHE A 46 5.19 -10.91 4.91
CA PHE A 46 6.07 -10.85 3.76
C PHE A 46 7.50 -11.21 4.18
N PRO A 47 8.10 -12.29 3.65
CA PRO A 47 9.50 -12.58 3.91
C PRO A 47 10.40 -11.55 3.21
N ILE A 48 11.30 -10.92 3.97
CA ILE A 48 12.22 -9.90 3.46
C ILE A 48 13.58 -10.52 3.16
N ASN A 49 14.18 -11.16 4.17
CA ASN A 49 15.54 -11.71 4.07
C ASN A 49 15.66 -13.07 4.75
N PHE A 50 16.55 -13.90 4.20
CA PHE A 50 17.01 -15.13 4.84
C PHE A 50 18.43 -14.92 5.38
N TYR A 51 18.76 -15.55 6.49
CA TYR A 51 20.02 -15.44 7.18
C TYR A 51 20.64 -16.84 7.37
N ILE A 52 21.92 -16.94 7.14
CA ILE A 52 22.73 -18.14 7.33
C ILE A 52 23.78 -17.83 8.40
N ASP A 53 23.72 -18.59 9.51
CA ASP A 53 24.62 -18.45 10.68
C ASP A 53 24.75 -16.99 11.17
N ASN A 54 23.64 -16.25 11.12
CA ASN A 54 23.52 -14.83 11.49
C ASN A 54 24.50 -13.85 10.77
N LYS A 55 25.28 -14.33 9.83
CA LYS A 55 26.36 -13.54 9.20
C LYS A 55 26.09 -13.21 7.74
N LYS A 56 25.32 -14.02 7.05
CA LYS A 56 25.11 -13.87 5.60
C LYS A 56 23.63 -13.74 5.29
N ILE A 57 23.26 -12.68 4.57
CA ILE A 57 21.96 -12.51 3.94
C ILE A 57 22.02 -13.21 2.58
N THR A 58 21.07 -14.06 2.28
CA THR A 58 20.95 -14.73 0.98
C THR A 58 19.52 -14.63 0.46
N ASP A 59 19.41 -14.54 -0.86
CA ASP A 59 18.13 -14.61 -1.56
C ASP A 59 17.81 -16.05 -1.99
N LYS A 60 18.80 -16.94 -2.06
CA LYS A 60 18.67 -18.36 -2.45
C LYS A 60 19.12 -19.27 -1.30
N PRO A 61 18.27 -19.53 -0.30
CA PRO A 61 18.67 -20.31 0.86
C PRO A 61 18.72 -21.82 0.61
N ILE A 62 17.93 -22.33 -0.35
CA ILE A 62 17.80 -23.77 -0.59
C ILE A 62 19.12 -24.36 -1.08
N GLY A 63 19.50 -25.51 -0.50
CA GLY A 63 20.76 -26.19 -0.80
C GLY A 63 21.98 -25.71 0.00
N GLN A 64 21.90 -24.57 0.68
CA GLN A 64 23.00 -24.09 1.52
C GLN A 64 23.05 -24.83 2.86
N ILE A 65 24.25 -25.06 3.36
CA ILE A 65 24.49 -25.75 4.64
C ILE A 65 24.72 -24.69 5.72
N CYS A 66 24.06 -24.81 6.86
CA CYS A 66 24.22 -23.92 8.00
C CYS A 66 23.83 -24.62 9.31
N GLU A 67 24.31 -24.11 10.42
CA GLU A 67 23.86 -24.51 11.74
C GLU A 67 22.57 -23.78 12.15
N LYS A 68 22.52 -22.49 11.83
CA LYS A 68 21.41 -21.61 12.15
C LYS A 68 20.81 -20.99 10.90
N PHE A 69 19.51 -21.17 10.72
CA PHE A 69 18.77 -20.59 9.61
C PHE A 69 17.77 -19.59 10.13
N GLY A 70 17.82 -18.35 9.65
CA GLY A 70 16.99 -17.22 10.04
C GLY A 70 16.13 -16.67 8.91
N ILE A 71 14.96 -16.13 9.26
CA ILE A 71 14.08 -15.38 8.37
C ILE A 71 13.66 -14.07 9.03
N SER A 72 13.65 -13.01 8.25
CA SER A 72 13.05 -11.74 8.64
C SER A 72 11.78 -11.52 7.83
N CYS A 73 10.65 -11.38 8.52
CA CYS A 73 9.36 -11.12 7.91
C CYS A 73 8.86 -9.73 8.27
N PHE A 74 8.18 -9.09 7.33
CA PHE A 74 7.39 -7.89 7.55
C PHE A 74 5.93 -8.29 7.68
N ASN A 75 5.34 -7.99 8.84
CA ASN A 75 4.01 -8.46 9.20
C ASN A 75 3.05 -7.28 9.26
N LEU A 76 1.90 -7.41 8.61
CA LEU A 76 0.79 -6.47 8.68
C LEU A 76 -0.31 -7.05 9.55
N MET A 77 -0.70 -6.28 10.55
CA MET A 77 -1.75 -6.63 11.49
C MET A 77 -2.78 -5.50 11.57
N VAL A 78 -4.01 -5.89 11.83
CA VAL A 78 -5.12 -4.96 12.05
C VAL A 78 -5.74 -5.23 13.42
N ASP A 79 -6.57 -4.33 13.88
CA ASP A 79 -7.34 -4.56 15.09
C ASP A 79 -8.28 -5.76 14.89
N ARG A 80 -8.25 -6.69 15.85
CA ARG A 80 -8.98 -7.94 15.76
C ARG A 80 -10.50 -7.72 15.81
N PHE A 81 -10.95 -6.78 16.62
CA PHE A 81 -12.38 -6.47 16.71
C PHE A 81 -12.92 -5.92 15.40
N CYS A 82 -12.19 -4.98 14.78
CA CYS A 82 -12.56 -4.43 13.48
C CYS A 82 -12.57 -5.51 12.38
N PHE A 83 -11.59 -6.42 12.41
CA PHE A 83 -11.51 -7.54 11.47
C PHE A 83 -12.71 -8.48 11.63
N GLU A 84 -12.99 -8.92 12.86
CA GLU A 84 -14.10 -9.82 13.16
C GLU A 84 -15.47 -9.18 12.84
N ALA A 85 -15.63 -7.88 13.09
CA ALA A 85 -16.84 -7.13 12.72
C ALA A 85 -17.06 -7.17 11.20
N LEU A 86 -16.02 -6.92 10.41
CA LEU A 86 -16.09 -6.97 8.95
C LEU A 86 -16.41 -8.39 8.43
N ASP A 87 -15.71 -9.39 8.93
CA ASP A 87 -15.93 -10.80 8.56
C ASP A 87 -17.35 -11.25 8.90
N ASN A 88 -17.86 -10.86 10.07
CA ASN A 88 -19.23 -11.15 10.49
C ASN A 88 -20.27 -10.46 9.60
N CYS A 89 -20.00 -9.25 9.08
CA CYS A 89 -20.92 -8.61 8.12
C CYS A 89 -21.07 -9.44 6.85
N TYR A 90 -19.99 -9.98 6.31
CA TYR A 90 -20.03 -10.86 5.13
C TYR A 90 -20.73 -12.19 5.44
N LYS A 91 -20.42 -12.81 6.58
CA LYS A 91 -21.05 -14.06 7.02
C LYS A 91 -22.57 -13.92 7.18
N LYS A 92 -23.06 -12.82 7.79
CA LYS A 92 -24.50 -12.54 7.92
C LYS A 92 -25.21 -12.43 6.56
N LYS A 93 -24.50 -11.93 5.55
CA LYS A 93 -25.01 -11.84 4.17
C LYS A 93 -24.78 -13.14 3.36
N LYS A 94 -24.28 -14.21 3.97
CA LYS A 94 -23.94 -15.50 3.32
C LYS A 94 -22.95 -15.33 2.16
N ILE A 95 -22.08 -14.31 2.23
CA ILE A 95 -21.01 -14.08 1.24
C ILE A 95 -19.78 -14.85 1.69
N SER A 96 -19.29 -15.74 0.82
CA SER A 96 -18.05 -16.47 1.07
C SER A 96 -16.85 -15.57 0.75
N VAL A 97 -16.10 -15.18 1.78
CA VAL A 97 -14.87 -14.40 1.66
C VAL A 97 -13.69 -15.36 1.47
N LYS A 98 -12.93 -15.22 0.41
CA LYS A 98 -11.75 -16.04 0.14
C LYS A 98 -10.48 -15.49 0.81
N GLY A 99 -10.40 -14.19 1.05
CA GLY A 99 -9.24 -13.57 1.70
C GLY A 99 -9.45 -12.08 1.93
N PHE A 100 -8.65 -11.52 2.82
CA PHE A 100 -8.58 -10.09 3.11
C PHE A 100 -7.21 -9.58 2.72
N PHE A 101 -7.17 -8.49 1.99
CA PHE A 101 -5.94 -7.87 1.55
C PHE A 101 -5.90 -6.41 1.96
N ASP A 102 -4.71 -5.92 2.31
CA ASP A 102 -4.49 -4.50 2.48
C ASP A 102 -4.68 -3.77 1.15
N SER A 103 -5.46 -2.69 1.18
CA SER A 103 -5.80 -1.96 -0.05
C SER A 103 -4.61 -1.21 -0.65
N GLY A 104 -3.65 -0.76 0.18
CA GLY A 104 -2.39 -0.16 -0.32
C GLY A 104 -1.53 -1.20 -1.03
N VAL A 105 -1.45 -2.42 -0.49
CA VAL A 105 -0.78 -3.53 -1.17
C VAL A 105 -1.48 -3.83 -2.50
N ALA A 106 -2.81 -3.90 -2.51
CA ALA A 106 -3.57 -4.14 -3.74
C ALA A 106 -3.33 -3.04 -4.78
N SER A 107 -3.47 -1.76 -4.41
CA SER A 107 -3.26 -0.64 -5.34
C SER A 107 -1.84 -0.60 -5.89
N SER A 108 -0.83 -0.98 -5.09
CA SER A 108 0.57 -1.05 -5.52
C SER A 108 0.83 -2.15 -6.56
N ILE A 109 0.10 -3.26 -6.50
CA ILE A 109 0.25 -4.36 -7.45
C ILE A 109 -0.16 -3.92 -8.86
N SER A 110 -1.26 -3.17 -8.97
CA SER A 110 -1.77 -2.70 -10.27
C SER A 110 -1.07 -1.46 -10.81
N SER A 111 -0.44 -0.66 -9.93
CA SER A 111 0.13 0.65 -10.31
C SER A 111 1.62 0.61 -10.58
N LEU A 112 2.35 -0.38 -10.03
CA LEU A 112 3.81 -0.52 -10.16
C LEU A 112 4.18 -1.56 -11.22
N THR A 113 5.15 -1.21 -12.04
CA THR A 113 5.80 -2.17 -12.94
C THR A 113 6.76 -3.09 -12.17
N ASN A 114 7.12 -4.24 -12.76
CA ASN A 114 8.11 -5.15 -12.17
C ASN A 114 9.50 -4.49 -12.05
N SER A 115 9.86 -3.63 -13.00
CA SER A 115 11.11 -2.88 -12.95
C SER A 115 11.18 -1.95 -11.74
N GLU A 116 10.11 -1.18 -11.48
CA GLU A 116 10.01 -0.30 -10.32
C GLU A 116 10.06 -1.07 -9.00
N LYS A 117 9.33 -2.18 -8.88
CA LYS A 117 9.38 -3.07 -7.70
C LYS A 117 10.79 -3.59 -7.43
N ASN A 118 11.55 -3.89 -8.49
CA ASN A 118 12.92 -4.39 -8.36
C ASN A 118 13.91 -3.28 -8.00
N GLN A 119 13.82 -2.13 -8.66
CA GLN A 119 14.75 -1.01 -8.48
C GLN A 119 14.56 -0.23 -7.18
N GLY A 120 13.43 -0.40 -6.52
CA GLY A 120 13.03 0.34 -5.33
C GLY A 120 12.09 1.49 -5.64
N SER A 121 10.85 1.37 -5.18
CA SER A 121 9.80 2.35 -5.41
C SER A 121 8.87 2.48 -4.22
N VAL A 122 8.26 3.65 -4.10
CA VAL A 122 7.15 3.91 -3.18
C VAL A 122 5.88 4.06 -3.98
N CYS A 123 4.86 3.30 -3.64
CA CYS A 123 3.49 3.52 -4.10
C CYS A 123 2.72 4.29 -3.02
N ILE A 124 2.15 5.42 -3.39
CA ILE A 124 1.32 6.25 -2.52
C ILE A 124 -0.09 6.28 -3.10
N ASP A 125 -1.02 5.65 -2.41
CA ASP A 125 -2.45 5.64 -2.76
C ASP A 125 -3.17 6.69 -1.93
N ILE A 126 -3.44 7.86 -2.55
CA ILE A 126 -4.15 8.96 -1.90
C ILE A 126 -5.65 8.74 -2.12
N GLY A 127 -6.28 8.15 -1.10
CA GLY A 127 -7.72 7.92 -1.07
C GLY A 127 -8.50 9.15 -0.57
N SER A 128 -9.76 8.94 -0.26
CA SER A 128 -10.64 9.98 0.31
C SER A 128 -10.24 10.32 1.76
N SER A 129 -10.24 9.35 2.66
CA SER A 129 -10.04 9.55 4.11
C SER A 129 -8.66 9.14 4.61
N SER A 130 -7.82 8.55 3.78
CA SER A 130 -6.48 8.11 4.17
C SER A 130 -5.58 7.93 2.96
N SER A 131 -4.28 8.08 3.19
CA SER A 131 -3.23 7.78 2.23
C SER A 131 -2.46 6.54 2.67
N LYS A 132 -2.25 5.61 1.73
CA LYS A 132 -1.54 4.36 1.98
C LYS A 132 -0.21 4.36 1.26
N VAL A 133 0.80 3.88 1.95
CA VAL A 133 2.17 3.90 1.48
C VAL A 133 2.72 2.48 1.47
N VAL A 134 3.21 2.02 0.32
CA VAL A 134 3.83 0.71 0.17
C VAL A 134 5.20 0.89 -0.46
N VAL A 135 6.23 0.36 0.17
CA VAL A 135 7.61 0.43 -0.33
C VAL A 135 8.06 -0.94 -0.81
N TYR A 136 8.53 -0.96 -2.05
CA TYR A 136 9.17 -2.13 -2.65
C TYR A 136 10.68 -1.92 -2.74
N LEU A 137 11.43 -3.01 -2.52
CA LEU A 137 12.86 -3.10 -2.76
C LEU A 137 13.20 -4.53 -3.21
N LYS A 138 13.86 -4.68 -4.36
CA LYS A 138 14.20 -5.99 -4.94
C LYS A 138 12.97 -6.92 -5.02
N ASN A 139 11.87 -6.42 -5.56
CA ASN A 139 10.56 -7.10 -5.66
C ASN A 139 9.91 -7.53 -4.33
N LYS A 140 10.39 -7.04 -3.19
CA LYS A 140 9.86 -7.37 -1.86
C LYS A 140 9.20 -6.16 -1.22
N ILE A 141 8.07 -6.36 -0.57
CA ILE A 141 7.44 -5.34 0.26
C ILE A 141 8.25 -5.24 1.56
N VAL A 142 8.81 -4.07 1.81
CA VAL A 142 9.66 -3.80 2.97
C VAL A 142 9.03 -2.85 3.98
N TYR A 143 8.00 -2.13 3.57
CA TYR A 143 7.27 -1.21 4.43
C TYR A 143 5.84 -0.99 3.91
N VAL A 144 4.88 -0.87 4.83
CA VAL A 144 3.49 -0.47 4.57
C VAL A 144 3.03 0.43 5.71
N ALA A 145 2.38 1.53 5.37
CA ALA A 145 1.75 2.44 6.34
C ALA A 145 0.39 2.90 5.84
N ASN A 146 -0.48 3.23 6.78
CA ASN A 146 -1.72 3.93 6.56
C ASN A 146 -1.70 5.25 7.34
N ILE A 147 -1.86 6.35 6.64
CA ILE A 147 -1.83 7.70 7.19
C ILE A 147 -3.25 8.26 7.10
N PRO A 148 -3.86 8.67 8.22
CA PRO A 148 -5.27 9.06 8.27
C PRO A 148 -5.48 10.50 7.75
N ILE A 149 -5.02 10.76 6.53
CA ILE A 149 -5.21 12.03 5.82
C ILE A 149 -5.37 11.73 4.32
N GLY A 150 -6.29 12.42 3.64
CA GLY A 150 -6.56 12.16 2.24
C GLY A 150 -7.32 13.29 1.54
N GLY A 151 -7.94 12.98 0.40
CA GLY A 151 -8.64 13.96 -0.44
C GLY A 151 -9.83 14.65 0.24
N ASN A 152 -10.43 14.01 1.24
CA ASN A 152 -11.55 14.58 1.98
C ASN A 152 -11.12 15.74 2.90
N ASP A 153 -9.89 15.69 3.41
CA ASP A 153 -9.35 16.80 4.21
C ASP A 153 -9.20 18.06 3.36
N VAL A 154 -8.80 17.90 2.09
CA VAL A 154 -8.76 18.99 1.10
C VAL A 154 -10.17 19.55 0.85
N THR A 155 -11.16 18.66 0.69
CA THR A 155 -12.57 19.07 0.49
C THR A 155 -13.10 19.87 1.68
N LEU A 156 -12.78 19.43 2.90
CA LEU A 156 -13.19 20.13 4.12
C LEU A 156 -12.51 21.51 4.26
N ASP A 157 -11.25 21.63 3.84
CA ASP A 157 -10.57 22.94 3.84
C ASP A 157 -11.19 23.90 2.83
N ILE A 158 -11.55 23.40 1.64
CA ILE A 158 -12.27 24.20 0.62
C ILE A 158 -13.64 24.62 1.16
N SER A 159 -14.38 23.68 1.73
CA SER A 159 -15.70 23.94 2.31
C SER A 159 -15.64 25.05 3.36
N LYS A 160 -14.69 24.98 4.29
CA LYS A 160 -14.49 25.98 5.33
C LYS A 160 -13.96 27.31 4.77
N GLY A 161 -12.95 27.25 3.92
CA GLY A 161 -12.30 28.45 3.38
C GLY A 161 -13.17 29.26 2.42
N LEU A 162 -14.11 28.61 1.76
CA LEU A 162 -15.08 29.23 0.85
C LEU A 162 -16.47 29.37 1.45
N GLU A 163 -16.74 28.84 2.66
CA GLU A 163 -18.07 28.82 3.28
C GLU A 163 -19.15 28.23 2.35
N ILE A 164 -18.88 27.04 1.81
CA ILE A 164 -19.77 26.30 0.92
C ILE A 164 -19.97 24.86 1.45
N SER A 165 -20.98 24.17 0.95
CA SER A 165 -21.22 22.78 1.34
C SER A 165 -20.04 21.87 0.95
N PRO A 166 -19.82 20.76 1.67
CA PRO A 166 -18.81 19.77 1.30
C PRO A 166 -19.02 19.20 -0.12
N GLU A 167 -20.24 19.07 -0.57
CA GLU A 167 -20.63 18.59 -1.89
C GLU A 167 -20.15 19.57 -2.98
N SER A 168 -20.47 20.87 -2.82
CA SER A 168 -19.99 21.92 -3.72
C SER A 168 -18.46 22.06 -3.69
N ALA A 169 -17.85 21.90 -2.52
CA ALA A 169 -16.40 21.91 -2.35
C ALA A 169 -15.70 20.75 -3.08
N GLU A 170 -16.28 19.53 -3.02
CA GLU A 170 -15.77 18.36 -3.74
C GLU A 170 -15.83 18.57 -5.25
N LEU A 171 -16.95 19.09 -5.77
CA LEU A 171 -17.09 19.43 -7.19
C LEU A 171 -16.11 20.50 -7.62
N ALA A 172 -15.94 21.57 -6.81
CA ALA A 172 -14.96 22.62 -7.09
C ALA A 172 -13.52 22.07 -7.13
N LYS A 173 -13.16 21.17 -6.21
CA LYS A 173 -11.87 20.48 -6.21
C LYS A 173 -11.67 19.64 -7.47
N ILE A 174 -12.66 18.88 -7.90
CA ILE A 174 -12.57 17.98 -9.06
C ILE A 174 -12.47 18.79 -10.36
N ILE A 175 -13.26 19.84 -10.51
CA ILE A 175 -13.36 20.58 -11.77
C ILE A 175 -12.24 21.62 -11.92
N TYR A 176 -11.94 22.34 -10.84
CA TYR A 176 -11.04 23.50 -10.90
C TYR A 176 -9.74 23.32 -10.11
N GLY A 177 -9.59 22.21 -9.37
CA GLY A 177 -8.42 21.95 -8.53
C GLY A 177 -7.14 21.82 -9.33
N THR A 178 -6.10 22.53 -8.88
CA THR A 178 -4.76 22.47 -9.45
C THR A 178 -3.70 22.74 -8.38
N LEU A 179 -2.52 22.16 -8.55
CA LEU A 179 -1.33 22.41 -7.72
C LEU A 179 -0.30 23.30 -8.43
N ASN A 180 -0.55 23.64 -9.69
CA ASN A 180 0.22 24.64 -10.41
C ASN A 180 -0.42 26.01 -10.23
N LEU A 181 0.40 27.06 -10.12
CA LEU A 181 -0.11 28.42 -9.97
C LEU A 181 -1.02 28.76 -11.15
N PRO A 182 -2.32 29.01 -10.93
CA PRO A 182 -3.24 29.29 -12.03
C PRO A 182 -3.08 30.74 -12.51
N PHE A 183 -3.58 31.02 -13.71
CA PHE A 183 -3.80 32.39 -14.14
C PHE A 183 -4.88 33.03 -13.27
N ASN A 184 -4.88 34.38 -13.20
CA ASN A 184 -5.85 35.12 -12.41
C ASN A 184 -7.24 35.10 -13.08
N GLU A 185 -7.90 33.95 -13.00
CA GLU A 185 -9.22 33.69 -13.53
C GLU A 185 -10.25 33.65 -12.42
N LYS A 186 -11.48 34.09 -12.72
CA LYS A 186 -12.64 33.88 -11.88
C LYS A 186 -13.37 32.62 -12.33
N ILE A 187 -13.81 31.80 -11.39
CA ILE A 187 -14.58 30.59 -11.62
C ILE A 187 -15.90 30.67 -10.89
N GLU A 188 -16.93 30.06 -11.46
CA GLU A 188 -18.25 29.93 -10.84
C GLU A 188 -18.36 28.55 -10.18
N ILE A 189 -18.73 28.53 -8.92
CA ILE A 189 -19.04 27.30 -8.17
C ILE A 189 -20.54 27.23 -7.93
N ASP A 190 -21.14 26.12 -8.34
CA ASP A 190 -22.56 25.87 -8.09
C ASP A 190 -22.78 25.53 -6.61
N LEU A 191 -23.76 26.21 -6.00
CA LEU A 191 -24.18 25.97 -4.63
C LEU A 191 -25.45 25.12 -4.62
N ASP A 192 -25.73 24.46 -3.48
CA ASP A 192 -26.89 23.58 -3.32
C ASP A 192 -28.26 24.32 -3.49
N SER A 193 -28.25 25.65 -3.33
CA SER A 193 -29.41 26.55 -3.52
C SER A 193 -29.73 26.92 -4.97
N ASN A 194 -29.08 26.30 -5.96
CA ASN A 194 -29.05 26.74 -7.36
C ASN A 194 -28.46 28.14 -7.58
N GLU A 195 -27.80 28.67 -6.57
CA GLU A 195 -27.02 29.90 -6.67
C GLU A 195 -25.59 29.61 -7.13
N LYS A 196 -24.92 30.61 -7.65
CA LYS A 196 -23.53 30.52 -8.06
C LYS A 196 -22.67 31.46 -7.23
N LYS A 197 -21.53 30.94 -6.78
CA LYS A 197 -20.51 31.73 -6.10
C LYS A 197 -19.33 31.99 -7.02
N LEU A 198 -19.05 33.26 -7.27
CA LEU A 198 -17.89 33.67 -8.07
C LEU A 198 -16.67 33.82 -7.17
N ILE A 199 -15.61 33.06 -7.46
CA ILE A 199 -14.34 33.12 -6.70
C ILE A 199 -13.16 33.26 -7.64
N SER A 200 -12.01 33.69 -7.09
CA SER A 200 -10.73 33.62 -7.81
C SER A 200 -10.18 32.19 -7.76
N LYS A 201 -9.71 31.69 -8.88
CA LYS A 201 -9.01 30.40 -8.98
C LYS A 201 -7.74 30.37 -8.12
N ASN A 202 -7.09 31.54 -7.94
CA ASN A 202 -5.96 31.68 -7.03
C ASN A 202 -6.35 31.44 -5.56
N LEU A 203 -7.54 31.84 -5.14
CA LEU A 203 -8.03 31.57 -3.80
C LEU A 203 -8.21 30.05 -3.58
N LEU A 204 -8.83 29.37 -4.54
CA LEU A 204 -8.98 27.90 -4.49
C LEU A 204 -7.63 27.19 -4.46
N TYR A 205 -6.68 27.61 -5.31
CA TYR A 205 -5.30 27.12 -5.30
C TYR A 205 -4.62 27.31 -3.94
N GLY A 206 -4.77 28.52 -3.34
CA GLY A 206 -4.19 28.84 -2.03
C GLY A 206 -4.73 27.97 -0.89
N ILE A 207 -5.91 27.37 -1.04
CA ILE A 207 -6.46 26.42 -0.07
C ILE A 207 -5.97 24.99 -0.38
N ILE A 208 -6.01 24.59 -1.62
CA ILE A 208 -5.73 23.19 -2.03
C ILE A 208 -4.24 22.83 -1.87
N LYS A 209 -3.35 23.71 -2.36
CA LYS A 209 -1.92 23.40 -2.46
C LYS A 209 -1.28 23.12 -1.09
N PRO A 210 -1.46 23.95 -0.04
CA PRO A 210 -0.87 23.69 1.25
C PRO A 210 -1.29 22.37 1.86
N ARG A 211 -2.54 21.94 1.64
CA ARG A 211 -3.03 20.65 2.13
C ARG A 211 -2.38 19.47 1.42
N TYR A 212 -2.18 19.55 0.10
CA TYR A 212 -1.43 18.50 -0.60
C TYR A 212 0.05 18.49 -0.23
N GLU A 213 0.66 19.63 0.00
CA GLU A 213 2.02 19.74 0.54
C GLU A 213 2.10 19.02 1.89
N GLU A 214 1.20 19.33 2.82
CA GLU A 214 1.14 18.67 4.14
C GLU A 214 0.97 17.16 4.01
N ILE A 215 0.05 16.68 3.17
CA ILE A 215 -0.16 15.23 2.94
C ILE A 215 1.16 14.57 2.51
N LEU A 216 1.85 15.14 1.53
CA LEU A 216 3.09 14.56 0.99
C LEU A 216 4.25 14.69 1.99
N GLU A 217 4.32 15.76 2.76
CA GLU A 217 5.33 15.96 3.81
C GLU A 217 5.16 14.98 4.96
N ILE A 218 3.93 14.78 5.45
CA ILE A 218 3.64 13.75 6.47
C ILE A 218 4.05 12.37 5.97
N ILE A 219 3.76 12.05 4.70
CA ILE A 219 4.17 10.79 4.09
C ILE A 219 5.69 10.69 4.02
N ARG A 220 6.37 11.75 3.57
CA ARG A 220 7.84 11.82 3.50
C ARG A 220 8.46 11.58 4.85
N ASP A 221 8.00 12.27 5.88
CA ASP A 221 8.56 12.19 7.22
C ASP A 221 8.35 10.79 7.82
N ASN A 222 7.16 10.21 7.62
CA ASN A 222 6.89 8.81 8.00
C ASN A 222 7.83 7.81 7.30
N LEU A 223 8.20 8.06 6.05
CA LEU A 223 9.17 7.25 5.32
C LEU A 223 10.58 7.45 5.84
N PHE A 224 10.95 8.68 6.22
CA PHE A 224 12.29 9.01 6.71
C PHE A 224 12.57 8.49 8.12
N ASP A 225 11.57 8.42 8.97
CA ASP A 225 11.70 7.83 10.31
C ASP A 225 11.98 6.32 10.27
N ASN A 226 11.62 5.66 9.17
CA ASN A 226 11.93 4.27 8.92
C ASN A 226 13.21 4.12 8.11
N LEU A 227 14.35 3.90 8.76
CA LEU A 227 15.68 3.71 8.15
C LEU A 227 15.70 2.74 6.95
N TYR A 228 14.78 1.78 6.92
CA TYR A 228 14.63 0.82 5.82
C TYR A 228 14.08 1.43 4.54
N ALA A 229 13.19 2.40 4.65
CA ALA A 229 12.58 3.06 3.50
C ALA A 229 13.53 4.08 2.84
N ARG A 230 14.58 4.53 3.54
CA ARG A 230 15.57 5.49 3.01
C ARG A 230 16.51 4.90 1.97
N ILE A 231 16.78 3.60 2.01
CA ILE A 231 17.82 2.97 1.21
C ILE A 231 17.19 2.37 -0.04
N GLY A 232 17.50 2.93 -1.21
CA GLY A 232 17.18 2.34 -2.51
C GLY A 232 15.83 2.75 -3.12
N ILE A 233 15.20 3.84 -2.66
CA ILE A 233 14.04 4.41 -3.33
C ILE A 233 14.48 5.24 -4.53
N ASN A 234 14.07 4.82 -5.72
CA ASN A 234 14.40 5.51 -6.97
C ASN A 234 13.22 6.29 -7.55
N SER A 235 11.99 5.89 -7.25
CA SER A 235 10.78 6.50 -7.82
C SER A 235 9.60 6.50 -6.85
N ILE A 236 8.71 7.46 -7.05
CA ILE A 236 7.43 7.58 -6.38
C ILE A 236 6.32 7.34 -7.41
N VAL A 237 5.36 6.49 -7.09
CA VAL A 237 4.18 6.27 -7.91
C VAL A 237 2.95 6.66 -7.12
N LEU A 238 2.21 7.64 -7.61
CA LEU A 238 1.02 8.20 -6.99
C LEU A 238 -0.22 7.55 -7.60
N THR A 239 -1.16 7.13 -6.77
CA THR A 239 -2.41 6.50 -7.23
C THR A 239 -3.57 6.85 -6.29
N GLY A 240 -4.76 6.32 -6.56
CA GLY A 240 -5.97 6.68 -5.82
C GLY A 240 -6.72 7.87 -6.42
N GLY A 241 -7.96 8.09 -5.98
CA GLY A 241 -8.84 9.12 -6.54
C GLY A 241 -8.30 10.54 -6.40
N ALA A 242 -7.70 10.85 -5.25
CA ALA A 242 -7.15 12.19 -4.98
C ALA A 242 -5.83 12.46 -5.72
N SER A 243 -5.19 11.44 -6.30
CA SER A 243 -3.99 11.64 -7.12
C SER A 243 -4.26 12.25 -8.50
N LYS A 244 -5.51 12.41 -8.89
CA LYS A 244 -5.92 12.95 -10.20
C LYS A 244 -5.75 14.46 -10.30
N ILE A 245 -5.45 15.14 -9.22
CA ILE A 245 -5.28 16.60 -9.23
C ILE A 245 -4.08 17.00 -10.10
N PHE A 246 -4.27 18.01 -10.93
CA PHE A 246 -3.26 18.46 -11.85
C PHE A 246 -2.05 19.09 -11.12
N GLY A 247 -0.84 18.67 -11.49
CA GLY A 247 0.40 19.16 -10.88
C GLY A 247 0.93 18.34 -9.70
N LEU A 248 0.27 17.24 -9.30
CA LEU A 248 0.69 16.43 -8.17
C LEU A 248 2.05 15.75 -8.40
N GLU A 249 2.34 15.32 -9.63
CA GLU A 249 3.63 14.73 -9.98
C GLU A 249 4.78 15.68 -9.68
N ASN A 250 4.68 16.92 -10.14
CA ASN A 250 5.70 17.95 -9.93
C ASN A 250 5.88 18.30 -8.44
N LEU A 251 4.78 18.43 -7.71
CA LEU A 251 4.82 18.69 -6.28
C LEU A 251 5.48 17.52 -5.52
N SER A 252 5.14 16.31 -5.88
CA SER A 252 5.75 15.09 -5.32
C SER A 252 7.25 15.03 -5.63
N GLU A 253 7.67 15.32 -6.86
CA GLU A 253 9.10 15.35 -7.23
C GLU A 253 9.88 16.37 -6.38
N HIS A 254 9.27 17.53 -6.14
CA HIS A 254 9.88 18.57 -5.31
C HIS A 254 10.04 18.11 -3.85
N ILE A 255 8.99 17.55 -3.26
CA ILE A 255 8.99 17.16 -1.82
C ILE A 255 9.88 15.95 -1.55
N PHE A 256 9.83 14.93 -2.41
CA PHE A 256 10.59 13.68 -2.20
C PHE A 256 12.00 13.73 -2.82
N ASN A 257 12.29 14.71 -3.68
CA ASN A 257 13.50 14.76 -4.49
C ASN A 257 13.74 13.43 -5.26
N ARG A 258 12.69 12.90 -5.86
CA ARG A 258 12.65 11.65 -6.62
C ARG A 258 11.68 11.78 -7.78
N LYS A 259 11.96 11.08 -8.88
CA LYS A 259 11.03 11.00 -10.01
C LYS A 259 9.68 10.49 -9.56
N SER A 260 8.63 11.22 -9.92
CA SER A 260 7.26 10.90 -9.56
C SER A 260 6.40 10.75 -10.81
N ARG A 261 5.43 9.85 -10.78
CA ARG A 261 4.42 9.68 -11.82
C ARG A 261 3.08 9.25 -11.24
N ILE A 262 2.01 9.47 -11.97
CA ILE A 262 0.73 8.85 -11.69
C ILE A 262 0.78 7.37 -12.11
N GLY A 263 0.22 6.50 -11.27
CA GLY A 263 0.09 5.07 -11.55
C GLY A 263 -0.77 4.85 -12.79
N ARG A 264 -0.19 4.19 -13.80
CA ARG A 264 -0.89 3.87 -15.04
C ARG A 264 -1.37 2.44 -14.98
N ILE A 265 -2.62 2.25 -15.30
CA ILE A 265 -3.20 0.93 -15.48
C ILE A 265 -3.05 0.59 -16.96
N GLU A 266 -2.09 -0.28 -17.27
CA GLU A 266 -1.78 -0.69 -18.63
C GLU A 266 -2.83 -1.67 -19.17
N ARG A 267 -4.03 -1.16 -19.47
CA ARG A 267 -5.10 -1.88 -20.16
C ARG A 267 -5.73 -0.95 -21.21
N PRO A 268 -5.06 -0.78 -22.39
CA PRO A 268 -5.43 0.24 -23.36
C PRO A 268 -6.90 0.20 -23.80
N ASP A 269 -7.46 -1.00 -23.94
CA ASP A 269 -8.82 -1.21 -24.46
C ASP A 269 -9.88 -1.33 -23.33
N SER A 270 -9.55 -0.95 -22.10
CA SER A 270 -10.48 -1.06 -20.98
C SER A 270 -10.94 0.29 -20.47
N PHE A 271 -12.17 0.33 -19.92
CA PHE A 271 -12.70 1.48 -19.19
C PHE A 271 -11.75 1.98 -18.08
N PHE A 272 -10.89 1.10 -17.58
CA PHE A 272 -9.99 1.37 -16.45
C PHE A 272 -8.64 1.98 -16.86
N HIS A 273 -8.38 2.14 -18.16
CA HIS A 273 -7.11 2.69 -18.65
C HIS A 273 -6.87 4.09 -18.07
N ASN A 274 -5.69 4.32 -17.50
CA ASN A 274 -5.27 5.58 -16.88
C ASN A 274 -6.22 6.15 -15.79
N LYS A 275 -6.95 5.28 -15.10
CA LYS A 275 -7.86 5.65 -14.00
C LYS A 275 -7.30 5.19 -12.65
N PRO A 276 -6.43 5.97 -12.00
CA PRO A 276 -5.78 5.57 -10.74
C PRO A 276 -6.76 5.32 -9.59
N GLU A 277 -7.98 5.86 -9.66
CA GLU A 277 -9.04 5.61 -8.68
C GLU A 277 -9.49 4.14 -8.62
N PHE A 278 -9.23 3.36 -9.66
CA PHE A 278 -9.55 1.92 -9.69
C PHE A 278 -8.36 1.01 -9.35
N SER A 279 -7.21 1.57 -8.98
CA SER A 279 -5.99 0.78 -8.71
C SER A 279 -6.20 -0.31 -7.66
N THR A 280 -6.86 -0.02 -6.55
CA THR A 280 -7.19 -1.01 -5.52
C THR A 280 -8.05 -2.14 -6.06
N LEU A 281 -9.11 -1.81 -6.81
CA LEU A 281 -10.01 -2.81 -7.41
C LEU A 281 -9.26 -3.76 -8.35
N LEU A 282 -8.44 -3.19 -9.23
CA LEU A 282 -7.68 -3.97 -10.20
C LEU A 282 -6.58 -4.79 -9.55
N GLY A 283 -5.95 -4.25 -8.51
CA GLY A 283 -5.00 -5.01 -7.70
C GLY A 283 -5.66 -6.18 -6.97
N LEU A 284 -6.88 -6.00 -6.44
CA LEU A 284 -7.64 -7.10 -5.84
C LEU A 284 -8.02 -8.18 -6.86
N ILE A 285 -8.38 -7.79 -8.09
CA ILE A 285 -8.65 -8.75 -9.18
C ILE A 285 -7.38 -9.53 -9.52
N GLU A 286 -6.24 -8.86 -9.59
CA GLU A 286 -4.94 -9.51 -9.85
C GLU A 286 -4.55 -10.47 -8.71
N LEU A 287 -4.73 -10.05 -7.46
CA LEU A 287 -4.57 -10.90 -6.28
C LEU A 287 -5.52 -12.10 -6.29
N ALA A 288 -6.77 -11.91 -6.70
CA ALA A 288 -7.75 -12.99 -6.77
C ALA A 288 -7.40 -14.03 -7.84
N LYS A 289 -6.91 -13.58 -9.02
CA LYS A 289 -6.43 -14.49 -10.08
C LYS A 289 -5.22 -15.29 -9.63
N ASN A 290 -4.32 -14.65 -8.89
CA ASN A 290 -3.09 -15.23 -8.39
C ASN A 290 -3.17 -15.55 -6.90
N TYR A 291 -4.38 -15.88 -6.40
CA TYR A 291 -4.64 -16.07 -4.97
C TYR A 291 -3.65 -17.05 -4.34
N ASN A 292 -3.34 -18.15 -5.03
CA ASN A 292 -2.37 -19.15 -4.56
C ASN A 292 -0.92 -18.62 -4.45
N LYS A 293 -0.59 -17.54 -5.16
CA LYS A 293 0.75 -16.94 -5.17
C LYS A 293 0.95 -15.88 -4.08
N TYR A 294 -0.11 -15.14 -3.71
CA TYR A 294 -0.01 -13.95 -2.85
C TYR A 294 -0.58 -14.11 -1.44
N ASP A 295 -1.32 -15.19 -1.15
CA ASP A 295 -1.94 -15.38 0.16
C ASP A 295 -1.04 -16.16 1.12
N PHE A 296 -0.23 -15.43 1.87
CA PHE A 296 0.71 -16.01 2.83
C PHE A 296 0.17 -16.13 4.26
N ALA A 297 -0.97 -15.51 4.59
CA ALA A 297 -1.42 -15.44 5.97
C ALA A 297 -2.89 -15.81 6.23
N THR A 298 -3.79 -15.61 5.27
CA THR A 298 -5.24 -15.72 5.49
C THR A 298 -5.71 -17.15 5.76
N GLU A 299 -5.03 -18.16 5.24
CA GLU A 299 -5.38 -19.57 5.50
C GLU A 299 -4.98 -20.10 6.88
N TYR A 300 -3.99 -19.47 7.50
CA TYR A 300 -3.62 -19.81 8.87
C TYR A 300 -4.79 -19.64 9.84
N LEU A 301 -5.74 -18.78 9.50
CA LEU A 301 -6.90 -18.44 10.32
C LEU A 301 -8.09 -19.37 10.11
N ASN A 302 -8.14 -20.11 8.99
CA ASN A 302 -9.27 -20.93 8.59
C ASN A 302 -9.06 -22.45 8.77
N ASN A 303 -8.10 -22.90 9.59
CA ASN A 303 -7.82 -24.32 9.91
C ASN A 303 -7.50 -25.25 8.71
N LYS A 304 -7.13 -24.75 7.53
CA LYS A 304 -6.69 -25.58 6.40
C LYS A 304 -5.18 -25.54 6.23
N PHE A 305 -4.49 -26.31 7.01
CA PHE A 305 -3.02 -26.38 7.09
C PHE A 305 -2.29 -26.86 5.82
N LEU A 306 -2.97 -27.44 4.84
CA LEU A 306 -2.34 -28.11 3.69
C LEU A 306 -2.00 -27.15 2.54
N THR A 307 -2.75 -26.08 2.34
CA THR A 307 -2.62 -25.19 1.18
C THR A 307 -1.56 -24.09 1.33
N ILE A 308 -1.15 -23.74 2.56
CA ILE A 308 -0.02 -22.82 2.78
C ILE A 308 1.30 -23.42 2.27
N TYR A 309 1.45 -24.73 2.35
CA TYR A 309 2.66 -25.41 1.92
C TYR A 309 2.90 -25.26 0.41
N ASP A 310 1.89 -25.46 -0.40
CA ASP A 310 1.99 -25.39 -1.86
C ASP A 310 2.26 -23.97 -2.35
N ARG A 311 1.81 -22.96 -1.61
CA ARG A 311 1.94 -21.54 -1.95
C ARG A 311 3.32 -20.96 -1.64
N VAL A 312 3.90 -21.35 -0.51
CA VAL A 312 5.31 -21.02 -0.21
C VAL A 312 6.22 -21.72 -1.21
N GLU A 313 5.82 -22.89 -1.71
CA GLU A 313 6.54 -23.63 -2.73
C GLU A 313 6.57 -22.87 -4.06
N ASN A 314 5.40 -22.49 -4.56
CA ASN A 314 5.28 -21.70 -5.78
C ASN A 314 5.97 -20.34 -5.67
N TRP A 315 5.84 -19.65 -4.53
CA TRP A 315 6.54 -18.39 -4.29
C TRP A 315 8.07 -18.57 -4.28
N ILE A 316 8.57 -19.63 -3.65
CA ILE A 316 10.00 -19.96 -3.63
C ILE A 316 10.47 -20.30 -5.06
N GLU A 317 9.69 -21.05 -5.82
CA GLU A 317 10.00 -21.39 -7.20
C GLU A 317 10.04 -20.14 -8.10
N ASP A 318 9.00 -19.30 -8.03
CA ASP A 318 8.90 -18.08 -8.85
C ASP A 318 9.88 -16.97 -8.45
N SER A 319 10.29 -16.92 -7.18
CA SER A 319 11.22 -15.88 -6.69
C SER A 319 12.69 -16.29 -6.84
N TYR A 320 12.97 -17.56 -7.07
CA TYR A 320 14.31 -18.15 -7.05
C TYR A 320 14.61 -19.07 -8.26
N ALA A 321 13.70 -19.16 -9.23
CA ALA A 321 13.94 -19.70 -10.56
C ALA A 321 14.51 -18.63 -11.48
#